data_84e35f52f650b65988240510c7533ca2
#
_entry.id   84e35f52f650b65988240510c7533ca2
#
_cell.length_a   1.000
_cell.length_b   1.000
_cell.length_c   1.000
_cell.angle_alpha   90.00
_cell.angle_beta   90.00
_cell.angle_gamma   90.00
#
_symmetry.space_group_name_H-M   'P 1'
#
loop_
_entity.id
_entity.type
_entity.pdbx_description
1 polymer ?
#
loop_
_entity_poly.entity_id
_entity_poly.type
_entity_poly.pdbx_seq_one_letter_code
_entity_poly.pdbx_strand_id
1 'polypeptide(L)'
;MFNFINNEIIKGRQAYIVYPLIEKSDKLELKSAIEHHRIIQNQIFPHLKCGLVHGQMAWNEKEEVMNKFLNKEFDILVATTVIEVGIDVPNASVMVIENAERFGLSQLHQLRGRVGRGNEQSYCFLMTQDNFKYQLSKKQDDDEQINAVIRLKTMQGTNDGFEIAEVDAEIRGSGDLYGTAQAGFLKQFNFSNIQRDVDALSQAYTIADQIIESDENLSQENHKVLKEKILKKLEVYKIA
;
A
#
# COMPACT_ATOMS: atom_id res chain seq x y z
N MET A 1 -7.26 15.70 16.68
CA MET A 1 -7.28 14.23 16.60
C MET A 1 -7.46 13.60 17.99
N PHE A 2 -6.57 13.74 18.94
CA PHE A 2 -6.64 13.04 20.25
C PHE A 2 -7.94 13.27 21.02
N ASN A 3 -8.44 14.49 21.07
CA ASN A 3 -9.75 14.79 21.69
C ASN A 3 -10.91 14.06 20.98
N PHE A 4 -10.81 13.90 19.67
CA PHE A 4 -11.80 13.15 18.89
C PHE A 4 -11.80 11.68 19.27
N ILE A 5 -10.61 11.04 19.33
CA ILE A 5 -10.46 9.64 19.75
C ILE A 5 -11.04 9.45 21.14
N ASN A 6 -10.68 10.33 22.08
CA ASN A 6 -11.20 10.26 23.45
C ASN A 6 -12.73 10.34 23.50
N ASN A 7 -13.33 11.23 22.71
CA ASN A 7 -14.79 11.36 22.63
C ASN A 7 -15.46 10.10 22.04
N GLU A 8 -14.85 9.46 21.04
CA GLU A 8 -15.37 8.21 20.50
C GLU A 8 -15.26 7.06 21.52
N ILE A 9 -14.17 7.00 22.28
CA ILE A 9 -14.01 5.99 23.35
C ILE A 9 -15.00 6.20 24.49
N ILE A 10 -15.28 7.44 24.90
CA ILE A 10 -16.33 7.75 25.89
C ILE A 10 -17.71 7.26 25.42
N LYS A 11 -17.97 7.25 24.12
CA LYS A 11 -19.21 6.67 23.53
C LYS A 11 -19.19 5.13 23.52
N GLY A 12 -18.15 4.49 24.05
CA GLY A 12 -17.99 3.04 24.10
C GLY A 12 -17.40 2.44 22.84
N ARG A 13 -16.78 3.25 21.95
CA ARG A 13 -16.08 2.81 20.74
C ARG A 13 -14.65 2.43 21.03
N GLN A 14 -13.98 1.87 20.01
CA GLN A 14 -12.57 1.49 20.09
C GLN A 14 -11.79 2.09 18.91
N ALA A 15 -10.47 2.24 19.08
CA ALA A 15 -9.60 2.84 18.08
C ALA A 15 -8.38 1.97 17.79
N TYR A 16 -7.94 1.98 16.52
CA TYR A 16 -6.64 1.49 16.08
C TYR A 16 -5.69 2.66 15.90
N ILE A 17 -4.42 2.49 16.30
CA ILE A 17 -3.31 3.40 15.97
C ILE A 17 -2.21 2.56 15.35
N VAL A 18 -1.93 2.79 14.06
CA VAL A 18 -1.03 1.95 13.25
C VAL A 18 0.21 2.74 12.87
N TYR A 19 1.37 2.14 13.10
CA TYR A 19 2.67 2.68 12.72
C TYR A 19 3.27 1.87 11.57
N PRO A 20 4.02 2.50 10.63
CA PRO A 20 4.71 1.77 9.58
C PRO A 20 5.86 0.94 10.16
N LEU A 21 6.18 -0.15 9.49
CA LEU A 21 7.40 -0.92 9.74
C LEU A 21 8.63 -0.07 9.40
N ILE A 22 9.65 -0.11 10.24
CA ILE A 22 10.94 0.53 9.98
C ILE A 22 11.90 -0.55 9.51
N GLU A 23 12.16 -0.63 8.21
CA GLU A 23 12.90 -1.71 7.52
C GLU A 23 14.35 -1.94 8.01
N LYS A 24 14.86 -1.21 9.01
CA LYS A 24 16.30 -1.25 9.34
C LYS A 24 16.76 -2.43 10.19
N SER A 25 15.93 -3.01 11.00
CA SER A 25 16.09 -4.32 11.68
C SER A 25 14.88 -4.65 12.56
N ASP A 26 14.56 -5.93 12.71
CA ASP A 26 13.48 -6.44 13.57
C ASP A 26 13.57 -5.93 15.02
N LYS A 27 14.78 -5.74 15.54
CA LYS A 27 15.00 -5.22 16.91
C LYS A 27 14.66 -3.74 17.05
N LEU A 28 14.93 -2.93 16.01
CA LEU A 28 14.60 -1.50 16.01
C LEU A 28 13.10 -1.29 15.86
N GLU A 29 12.45 -2.12 15.05
CA GLU A 29 11.00 -2.14 14.88
C GLU A 29 10.28 -2.40 16.20
N LEU A 30 10.66 -3.48 16.90
CA LEU A 30 10.10 -3.83 18.19
C LEU A 30 10.28 -2.70 19.22
N LYS A 31 11.49 -2.15 19.29
CA LYS A 31 11.78 -1.04 20.21
C LYS A 31 10.89 0.18 19.91
N SER A 32 10.72 0.53 18.64
CA SER A 32 9.88 1.63 18.21
C SER A 32 8.40 1.38 18.55
N ALA A 33 7.87 0.18 18.28
CA ALA A 33 6.49 -0.18 18.59
C ALA A 33 6.20 -0.09 20.10
N ILE A 34 7.10 -0.60 20.94
CA ILE A 34 6.99 -0.53 22.41
C ILE A 34 7.06 0.92 22.88
N GLU A 35 7.95 1.73 22.33
CA GLU A 35 8.09 3.14 22.69
C GLU A 35 6.84 3.94 22.32
N HIS A 36 6.31 3.77 21.11
CA HIS A 36 5.05 4.40 20.70
C HIS A 36 3.88 3.98 21.60
N HIS A 37 3.74 2.69 21.87
CA HIS A 37 2.73 2.21 22.81
C HIS A 37 2.88 2.86 24.20
N ARG A 38 4.10 2.96 24.72
CA ARG A 38 4.37 3.60 26.01
C ARG A 38 3.98 5.08 26.02
N ILE A 39 4.27 5.81 24.94
CA ILE A 39 3.89 7.23 24.81
C ILE A 39 2.36 7.35 24.78
N ILE A 40 1.69 6.54 23.96
CA ILE A 40 0.23 6.53 23.87
C ILE A 40 -0.39 6.24 25.23
N GLN A 41 0.04 5.16 25.90
CA GLN A 41 -0.53 4.73 27.18
C GLN A 41 -0.25 5.72 28.33
N ASN A 42 0.96 6.25 28.42
CA ASN A 42 1.37 6.98 29.63
C ASN A 42 1.28 8.52 29.49
N GLN A 43 1.36 9.04 28.27
CA GLN A 43 1.42 10.49 28.05
C GLN A 43 0.17 11.02 27.36
N ILE A 44 -0.35 10.30 26.35
CA ILE A 44 -1.48 10.79 25.55
C ILE A 44 -2.82 10.35 26.17
N PHE A 45 -2.94 9.07 26.49
CA PHE A 45 -4.17 8.49 27.03
C PHE A 45 -3.93 7.70 28.33
N PRO A 46 -3.46 8.34 29.43
CA PRO A 46 -3.10 7.62 30.66
C PRO A 46 -4.31 6.99 31.37
N HIS A 47 -5.51 7.41 31.02
CA HIS A 47 -6.76 6.91 31.60
C HIS A 47 -7.44 5.82 30.78
N LEU A 48 -6.92 5.50 29.58
CA LEU A 48 -7.43 4.46 28.70
C LEU A 48 -6.54 3.23 28.74
N LYS A 49 -7.07 2.09 28.35
CA LYS A 49 -6.35 0.84 28.26
C LYS A 49 -5.86 0.62 26.83
N CYS A 50 -4.54 0.58 26.64
CA CYS A 50 -3.93 0.39 25.33
C CYS A 50 -3.29 -1.01 25.23
N GLY A 51 -3.74 -1.79 24.24
CA GLY A 51 -3.06 -3.03 23.83
C GLY A 51 -1.98 -2.75 22.79
N LEU A 52 -1.01 -3.66 22.66
CA LEU A 52 0.06 -3.61 21.65
C LEU A 52 0.08 -4.92 20.85
N VAL A 53 0.11 -4.81 19.52
CA VAL A 53 0.37 -5.94 18.61
C VAL A 53 1.46 -5.57 17.60
N HIS A 54 2.44 -6.45 17.39
CA HIS A 54 3.54 -6.21 16.46
C HIS A 54 4.02 -7.49 15.76
N GLY A 55 4.82 -7.35 14.70
CA GLY A 55 5.26 -8.43 13.82
C GLY A 55 5.93 -9.59 14.53
N GLN A 56 6.74 -9.32 15.55
CA GLN A 56 7.56 -10.31 16.24
C GLN A 56 6.82 -11.14 17.29
N MET A 57 5.56 -10.81 17.60
CA MET A 57 4.74 -11.64 18.51
C MET A 57 4.43 -12.98 17.85
N ALA A 58 4.42 -14.06 18.66
CA ALA A 58 3.92 -15.35 18.22
C ALA A 58 2.42 -15.26 17.86
N TRP A 59 1.95 -16.16 17.01
CA TRP A 59 0.57 -16.15 16.55
C TRP A 59 -0.46 -16.17 17.70
N ASN A 60 -0.23 -17.05 18.66
CA ASN A 60 -1.09 -17.17 19.86
C ASN A 60 -1.11 -15.89 20.71
N GLU A 61 0.00 -15.18 20.83
CA GLU A 61 0.07 -13.90 21.54
C GLU A 61 -0.74 -12.81 20.80
N LYS A 62 -0.60 -12.76 19.47
CA LYS A 62 -1.39 -11.84 18.64
C LYS A 62 -2.88 -12.10 18.77
N GLU A 63 -3.27 -13.37 18.71
CA GLU A 63 -4.66 -13.80 18.85
C GLU A 63 -5.22 -13.43 20.24
N GLU A 64 -4.44 -13.65 21.32
CA GLU A 64 -4.83 -13.27 22.68
C GLU A 64 -5.08 -11.75 22.79
N VAL A 65 -4.16 -10.92 22.28
CA VAL A 65 -4.30 -9.46 22.30
C VAL A 65 -5.52 -9.02 21.48
N MET A 66 -5.72 -9.60 20.30
CA MET A 66 -6.88 -9.29 19.47
C MET A 66 -8.21 -9.69 20.13
N ASN A 67 -8.26 -10.85 20.80
CA ASN A 67 -9.44 -11.27 21.54
C ASN A 67 -9.73 -10.34 22.73
N LYS A 68 -8.72 -9.89 23.46
CA LYS A 68 -8.87 -8.86 24.51
C LYS A 68 -9.42 -7.56 23.95
N PHE A 69 -8.95 -7.14 22.76
CA PHE A 69 -9.47 -5.96 22.11
C PHE A 69 -10.91 -6.15 21.63
N LEU A 70 -11.25 -7.29 21.05
CA LEU A 70 -12.62 -7.62 20.67
C LEU A 70 -13.58 -7.60 21.88
N ASN A 71 -13.12 -8.11 23.02
CA ASN A 71 -13.89 -8.14 24.29
C ASN A 71 -13.91 -6.81 25.03
N LYS A 72 -13.40 -5.73 24.42
CA LYS A 72 -13.35 -4.37 25.00
C LYS A 72 -12.51 -4.27 26.30
N GLU A 73 -11.53 -5.14 26.47
CA GLU A 73 -10.56 -5.02 27.55
C GLU A 73 -9.52 -3.92 27.26
N PHE A 74 -9.33 -3.60 25.98
CA PHE A 74 -8.57 -2.45 25.49
C PHE A 74 -9.46 -1.47 24.75
N ASP A 75 -9.25 -0.17 25.01
CA ASP A 75 -9.92 0.94 24.34
C ASP A 75 -9.21 1.28 23.02
N ILE A 76 -7.88 1.16 23.01
CA ILE A 76 -7.01 1.46 21.90
C ILE A 76 -6.12 0.25 21.62
N LEU A 77 -5.97 -0.12 20.35
CA LEU A 77 -4.97 -1.08 19.90
C LEU A 77 -3.89 -0.37 19.10
N VAL A 78 -2.68 -0.32 19.68
CA VAL A 78 -1.47 0.15 18.98
C VAL A 78 -0.90 -1.03 18.21
N ALA A 79 -0.62 -0.82 16.92
CA ALA A 79 -0.13 -1.89 16.06
C ALA A 79 0.95 -1.41 15.09
N THR A 80 1.85 -2.32 14.71
CA THR A 80 2.57 -2.20 13.45
C THR A 80 1.72 -2.79 12.32
N THR A 81 2.21 -2.81 11.08
CA THR A 81 1.44 -3.24 9.88
C THR A 81 0.77 -4.63 9.94
N VAL A 82 0.96 -5.37 11.03
CA VAL A 82 0.54 -6.78 11.20
C VAL A 82 -0.94 -6.93 11.59
N ILE A 83 -1.82 -5.93 11.39
CA ILE A 83 -3.27 -6.10 11.60
C ILE A 83 -3.92 -7.02 10.53
N GLU A 84 -3.13 -7.91 9.93
CA GLU A 84 -3.61 -8.95 9.01
C GLU A 84 -4.26 -10.13 9.74
N VAL A 85 -4.19 -10.19 11.07
CA VAL A 85 -4.91 -11.18 11.88
C VAL A 85 -6.41 -10.96 11.67
N GLY A 86 -7.06 -11.91 11.02
CA GLY A 86 -8.41 -11.83 10.46
C GLY A 86 -9.56 -11.70 11.47
N ILE A 87 -9.34 -11.14 12.65
CA ILE A 87 -10.37 -10.90 13.67
C ILE A 87 -11.04 -9.56 13.35
N ASP A 88 -12.34 -9.65 13.18
CA ASP A 88 -13.21 -8.49 12.97
C ASP A 88 -13.61 -7.86 14.29
N VAL A 89 -13.41 -6.55 14.44
CA VAL A 89 -13.80 -5.80 15.63
C VAL A 89 -14.86 -4.75 15.25
N PRO A 90 -16.14 -5.11 15.25
CA PRO A 90 -17.21 -4.22 14.79
C PRO A 90 -17.32 -2.91 15.57
N ASN A 91 -16.85 -2.92 16.83
CA ASN A 91 -16.88 -1.75 17.71
C ASN A 91 -15.74 -0.74 17.44
N ALA A 92 -14.73 -1.11 16.65
CA ALA A 92 -13.66 -0.21 16.25
C ALA A 92 -14.15 0.76 15.17
N SER A 93 -14.33 2.01 15.53
CA SER A 93 -14.82 3.07 14.64
C SER A 93 -13.74 4.06 14.20
N VAL A 94 -12.56 4.03 14.83
CA VAL A 94 -11.48 4.97 14.53
C VAL A 94 -10.22 4.22 14.13
N MET A 95 -9.66 4.61 13.00
CA MET A 95 -8.35 4.18 12.51
C MET A 95 -7.44 5.40 12.41
N VAL A 96 -6.29 5.36 13.04
CA VAL A 96 -5.21 6.34 12.86
C VAL A 96 -4.02 5.63 12.22
N ILE A 97 -3.54 6.14 11.12
CA ILE A 97 -2.36 5.62 10.41
C ILE A 97 -1.28 6.69 10.49
N GLU A 98 -0.26 6.43 11.29
CA GLU A 98 0.88 7.33 11.49
C GLU A 98 1.89 7.19 10.35
N ASN A 99 2.48 8.30 9.92
CA ASN A 99 3.38 8.36 8.76
C ASN A 99 2.77 7.66 7.53
N ALA A 100 1.52 8.00 7.21
CA ALA A 100 0.72 7.35 6.17
C ALA A 100 1.37 7.42 4.78
N GLU A 101 2.25 8.40 4.53
CA GLU A 101 3.04 8.53 3.31
C GLU A 101 3.97 7.34 3.04
N ARG A 102 4.29 6.56 4.08
CA ARG A 102 5.17 5.38 3.99
C ARG A 102 4.46 4.08 3.62
N PHE A 103 3.14 4.08 3.62
CA PHE A 103 2.34 2.91 3.28
C PHE A 103 2.05 2.85 1.78
N GLY A 104 1.98 1.64 1.24
CA GLY A 104 1.41 1.40 -0.07
C GLY A 104 -0.11 1.68 -0.11
N LEU A 105 -0.64 1.98 -1.29
CA LEU A 105 -2.06 2.32 -1.45
C LEU A 105 -2.97 1.14 -1.06
N SER A 106 -2.62 -0.08 -1.45
CA SER A 106 -3.34 -1.29 -1.07
C SER A 106 -3.31 -1.53 0.46
N GLN A 107 -2.19 -1.24 1.12
CA GLN A 107 -2.09 -1.35 2.59
C GLN A 107 -2.98 -0.34 3.29
N LEU A 108 -2.99 0.93 2.84
CA LEU A 108 -3.88 1.96 3.37
C LEU A 108 -5.34 1.56 3.22
N HIS A 109 -5.71 1.00 2.07
CA HIS A 109 -7.07 0.53 1.82
C HIS A 109 -7.45 -0.63 2.74
N GLN A 110 -6.57 -1.62 2.93
CA GLN A 110 -6.79 -2.73 3.86
C GLN A 110 -6.95 -2.25 5.31
N LEU A 111 -6.11 -1.32 5.76
CA LEU A 111 -6.19 -0.74 7.10
C LEU A 111 -7.50 0.04 7.28
N ARG A 112 -7.88 0.89 6.32
CA ARG A 112 -9.18 1.58 6.35
C ARG A 112 -10.34 0.61 6.45
N GLY A 113 -10.28 -0.52 5.75
CA GLY A 113 -11.30 -1.57 5.79
C GLY A 113 -11.40 -2.35 7.11
N ARG A 114 -10.51 -2.10 8.08
CA ARG A 114 -10.59 -2.70 9.42
C ARG A 114 -11.53 -1.97 10.36
N VAL A 115 -11.99 -0.78 10.01
CA VAL A 115 -13.03 -0.05 10.72
C VAL A 115 -14.27 0.12 9.84
N GLY A 116 -15.42 0.47 10.46
CA GLY A 116 -16.66 0.63 9.72
C GLY A 116 -17.42 -0.66 9.44
N ARG A 117 -17.15 -1.72 10.20
CA ARG A 117 -17.86 -3.01 10.09
C ARG A 117 -19.07 -3.10 11.02
N GLY A 118 -19.28 -2.09 11.85
CA GLY A 118 -20.46 -1.89 12.67
C GLY A 118 -21.49 -0.97 12.01
N ASN A 119 -22.56 -0.68 12.74
CA ASN A 119 -23.63 0.22 12.28
C ASN A 119 -23.27 1.71 12.40
N GLU A 120 -22.10 2.03 12.92
CA GLU A 120 -21.72 3.35 13.31
C GLU A 120 -20.75 4.00 12.33
N GLN A 121 -20.80 5.33 12.23
CA GLN A 121 -19.86 6.08 11.42
C GLN A 121 -18.42 5.80 11.85
N SER A 122 -17.59 5.46 10.91
CA SER A 122 -16.15 5.23 11.11
C SER A 122 -15.32 6.35 10.51
N TYR A 123 -14.12 6.51 11.04
CA TYR A 123 -13.19 7.57 10.68
C TYR A 123 -11.79 7.00 10.50
N CYS A 124 -11.12 7.41 9.44
CA CYS A 124 -9.73 7.04 9.16
C CYS A 124 -8.89 8.32 9.05
N PHE A 125 -7.94 8.48 9.95
CA PHE A 125 -7.00 9.61 9.97
C PHE A 125 -5.67 9.18 9.36
N LEU A 126 -5.27 9.83 8.28
CA LEU A 126 -3.97 9.65 7.64
C LEU A 126 -3.05 10.77 8.15
N MET A 127 -2.13 10.40 9.04
CA MET A 127 -1.18 11.32 9.64
C MET A 127 0.13 11.29 8.86
N THR A 128 0.67 12.46 8.56
CA THR A 128 1.95 12.62 7.86
C THR A 128 2.93 13.40 8.71
N GLN A 129 4.23 13.32 8.40
CA GLN A 129 5.25 14.12 9.09
C GLN A 129 5.00 15.62 8.86
N ASP A 130 5.29 16.45 9.86
CA ASP A 130 5.05 17.89 9.83
C ASP A 130 5.69 18.60 8.63
N ASN A 131 6.86 18.12 8.21
CA ASN A 131 7.60 18.67 7.09
C ASN A 131 7.23 18.08 5.71
N PHE A 132 6.27 17.13 5.65
CA PHE A 132 5.90 16.45 4.41
C PHE A 132 5.47 17.43 3.31
N LYS A 133 4.60 18.41 3.64
CA LYS A 133 4.19 19.48 2.71
C LYS A 133 5.36 20.34 2.22
N TYR A 134 6.33 20.60 3.10
CA TYR A 134 7.50 21.41 2.78
C TYR A 134 8.49 20.64 1.89
N GLN A 135 8.68 19.35 2.12
CA GLN A 135 9.49 18.49 1.26
C GLN A 135 8.93 18.44 -0.15
N LEU A 136 7.59 18.35 -0.29
CA LEU A 136 6.90 18.39 -1.59
C LEU A 136 7.15 19.69 -2.38
N SER A 137 7.30 20.83 -1.70
CA SER A 137 7.55 22.11 -2.36
C SER A 137 8.99 22.30 -2.82
N LYS A 138 9.94 21.54 -2.24
CA LYS A 138 11.38 21.68 -2.51
C LYS A 138 11.95 20.70 -3.54
N LYS A 139 11.35 19.53 -3.70
CA LYS A 139 11.82 18.47 -4.59
C LYS A 139 10.72 18.14 -5.62
N GLN A 140 10.69 18.89 -6.69
CA GLN A 140 9.76 18.67 -7.81
C GLN A 140 10.05 17.38 -8.61
N ASP A 141 11.20 16.72 -8.38
CA ASP A 141 11.67 15.58 -9.18
C ASP A 141 11.76 14.26 -8.39
N ASP A 142 11.17 14.17 -7.19
CA ASP A 142 11.16 12.92 -6.40
C ASP A 142 9.86 12.16 -6.66
N ASP A 143 9.92 11.20 -7.57
CA ASP A 143 8.79 10.35 -7.97
C ASP A 143 8.14 9.65 -6.76
N GLU A 144 8.93 9.27 -5.76
CA GLU A 144 8.42 8.61 -4.55
C GLU A 144 7.53 9.53 -3.72
N GLN A 145 7.91 10.81 -3.60
CA GLN A 145 7.09 11.81 -2.88
C GLN A 145 5.81 12.15 -3.65
N ILE A 146 5.90 12.28 -4.97
CA ILE A 146 4.73 12.48 -5.83
C ILE A 146 3.75 11.30 -5.66
N ASN A 147 4.27 10.08 -5.74
CA ASN A 147 3.49 8.86 -5.55
C ASN A 147 2.84 8.79 -4.16
N ALA A 148 3.55 9.22 -3.10
CA ALA A 148 2.97 9.28 -1.75
C ALA A 148 1.77 10.24 -1.68
N VAL A 149 1.86 11.41 -2.33
CA VAL A 149 0.74 12.36 -2.40
C VAL A 149 -0.43 11.79 -3.17
N ILE A 150 -0.17 11.14 -4.31
CA ILE A 150 -1.23 10.51 -5.11
C ILE A 150 -1.94 9.47 -4.25
N ARG A 151 -1.21 8.58 -3.57
CA ARG A 151 -1.79 7.57 -2.66
C ARG A 151 -2.71 8.18 -1.60
N LEU A 152 -2.22 9.21 -0.90
CA LEU A 152 -2.98 9.87 0.16
C LEU A 152 -4.24 10.57 -0.38
N LYS A 153 -4.13 11.25 -1.53
CA LYS A 153 -5.29 11.90 -2.17
C LYS A 153 -6.32 10.89 -2.65
N THR A 154 -5.89 9.78 -3.23
CA THR A 154 -6.79 8.69 -3.64
C THR A 154 -7.55 8.13 -2.44
N MET A 155 -6.85 7.85 -1.34
CA MET A 155 -7.49 7.37 -0.10
C MET A 155 -8.50 8.37 0.49
N GLN A 156 -8.31 9.67 0.29
CA GLN A 156 -9.22 10.71 0.73
C GLN A 156 -10.41 10.87 -0.23
N GLY A 157 -10.20 10.67 -1.53
CA GLY A 157 -11.17 10.97 -2.59
C GLY A 157 -12.18 9.87 -2.84
N THR A 158 -11.80 8.59 -2.65
CA THR A 158 -12.66 7.46 -2.99
C THR A 158 -12.68 6.36 -1.94
N ASN A 159 -13.80 5.63 -1.89
CA ASN A 159 -13.96 4.38 -1.16
C ASN A 159 -14.03 3.16 -2.09
N ASP A 160 -14.05 3.37 -3.40
CA ASP A 160 -14.14 2.30 -4.38
C ASP A 160 -12.81 1.54 -4.46
N GLY A 161 -12.86 0.23 -4.14
CA GLY A 161 -11.68 -0.64 -4.17
C GLY A 161 -11.11 -0.86 -5.57
N PHE A 162 -11.94 -0.78 -6.62
CA PHE A 162 -11.49 -0.92 -8.01
C PHE A 162 -10.71 0.32 -8.45
N GLU A 163 -11.22 1.52 -8.16
CA GLU A 163 -10.51 2.77 -8.44
C GLU A 163 -9.17 2.84 -7.71
N ILE A 164 -9.15 2.41 -6.43
CA ILE A 164 -7.91 2.33 -5.64
C ILE A 164 -6.92 1.34 -6.25
N ALA A 165 -7.38 0.18 -6.73
CA ALA A 165 -6.51 -0.82 -7.36
C ALA A 165 -5.95 -0.33 -8.70
N GLU A 166 -6.74 0.40 -9.48
CA GLU A 166 -6.32 1.00 -10.74
C GLU A 166 -5.20 2.03 -10.52
N VAL A 167 -5.41 2.95 -9.57
CA VAL A 167 -4.38 3.95 -9.20
C VAL A 167 -3.12 3.28 -8.62
N ASP A 168 -3.28 2.22 -7.79
CA ASP A 168 -2.13 1.48 -7.24
C ASP A 168 -1.29 0.83 -8.35
N ALA A 169 -1.96 0.26 -9.37
CA ALA A 169 -1.30 -0.30 -10.54
C ALA A 169 -0.61 0.78 -11.40
N GLU A 170 -1.20 1.97 -11.53
CA GLU A 170 -0.58 3.11 -12.21
C GLU A 170 0.69 3.59 -11.51
N ILE A 171 0.64 3.75 -10.17
CA ILE A 171 1.77 4.21 -9.36
C ILE A 171 2.93 3.21 -9.40
N ARG A 172 2.64 1.91 -9.28
CA ARG A 172 3.67 0.85 -9.34
C ARG A 172 4.29 0.72 -10.72
N GLY A 173 3.58 1.17 -11.74
CA GLY A 173 3.96 0.92 -13.11
C GLY A 173 3.84 -0.57 -13.46
N SER A 174 3.90 -0.86 -14.73
CA SER A 174 3.79 -2.24 -15.24
C SER A 174 4.96 -3.18 -14.85
N GLY A 175 6.01 -2.64 -14.19
CA GLY A 175 7.20 -3.39 -13.80
C GLY A 175 7.02 -4.29 -12.58
N ASP A 176 6.24 -3.85 -11.59
CA ASP A 176 6.09 -4.59 -10.32
C ASP A 176 5.04 -5.71 -10.39
N LEU A 177 4.13 -5.67 -11.36
CA LEU A 177 3.11 -6.70 -11.56
C LEU A 177 3.70 -8.07 -11.97
N TYR A 178 4.92 -8.09 -12.50
CA TYR A 178 5.55 -9.32 -13.04
C TYR A 178 6.86 -9.73 -12.33
N GLY A 179 7.20 -9.08 -11.21
CA GLY A 179 8.40 -9.36 -10.43
C GLY A 179 9.68 -8.69 -10.95
N THR A 180 10.70 -8.61 -10.10
CA THR A 180 11.94 -7.85 -10.31
C THR A 180 12.73 -8.23 -11.57
N ALA A 181 12.58 -9.46 -12.09
CA ALA A 181 13.27 -9.93 -13.30
C ALA A 181 12.67 -9.37 -14.61
N GLN A 182 11.42 -8.87 -14.60
CA GLN A 182 10.73 -8.35 -15.80
C GLN A 182 10.59 -6.83 -15.82
N ALA A 183 10.91 -6.13 -14.73
CA ALA A 183 10.84 -4.68 -14.66
C ALA A 183 11.66 -3.96 -15.75
N GLY A 184 12.74 -4.60 -16.23
CA GLY A 184 13.54 -4.09 -17.34
C GLY A 184 12.85 -4.13 -18.71
N PHE A 185 11.91 -5.06 -18.91
CA PHE A 185 11.28 -5.27 -20.22
C PHE A 185 10.22 -4.20 -20.54
N LEU A 186 9.48 -3.75 -19.55
CA LEU A 186 8.33 -2.84 -19.74
C LEU A 186 8.73 -1.36 -19.80
N LYS A 187 9.87 -0.96 -19.23
CA LYS A 187 10.47 0.37 -19.44
C LYS A 187 10.92 0.65 -20.90
N GLN A 188 10.84 -0.36 -21.76
CA GLN A 188 11.27 -0.25 -23.17
C GLN A 188 10.14 0.08 -24.16
N PHE A 189 8.89 0.20 -23.71
CA PHE A 189 7.83 0.74 -24.55
C PHE A 189 7.90 2.26 -24.53
N ASN A 190 8.58 2.84 -25.52
CA ASN A 190 8.80 4.29 -25.60
C ASN A 190 7.52 5.10 -25.88
N PHE A 191 6.37 4.46 -26.17
CA PHE A 191 5.19 5.13 -26.71
C PHE A 191 3.85 4.64 -26.14
N SER A 192 3.81 3.60 -25.31
CA SER A 192 2.53 3.08 -24.82
C SER A 192 2.52 2.90 -23.31
N ASN A 193 1.42 3.28 -22.70
CA ASN A 193 1.06 2.92 -21.35
C ASN A 193 0.11 1.74 -21.43
N ILE A 194 0.49 0.57 -20.88
CA ILE A 194 -0.28 -0.68 -20.98
C ILE A 194 -1.71 -0.50 -20.47
N GLN A 195 -1.93 0.36 -19.51
CA GLN A 195 -3.26 0.60 -18.92
C GLN A 195 -4.14 1.50 -19.77
N ARG A 196 -3.55 2.52 -20.43
CA ARG A 196 -4.28 3.44 -21.32
C ARG A 196 -4.51 2.88 -22.71
N ASP A 197 -3.60 1.99 -23.13
CA ASP A 197 -3.53 1.54 -24.52
C ASP A 197 -3.90 0.07 -24.65
N VAL A 198 -4.82 -0.47 -23.78
CA VAL A 198 -5.27 -1.86 -23.79
C VAL A 198 -5.76 -2.27 -25.17
N ASP A 199 -6.53 -1.41 -25.84
CA ASP A 199 -7.03 -1.69 -27.20
C ASP A 199 -5.90 -1.76 -28.22
N ALA A 200 -4.92 -0.87 -28.13
CA ALA A 200 -3.73 -0.86 -29.00
C ALA A 200 -2.87 -2.11 -28.73
N LEU A 201 -2.75 -2.53 -27.48
CA LEU A 201 -2.03 -3.75 -27.11
C LEU A 201 -2.72 -4.99 -27.66
N SER A 202 -4.04 -5.07 -27.54
CA SER A 202 -4.85 -6.17 -28.11
C SER A 202 -4.70 -6.25 -29.65
N GLN A 203 -4.73 -5.11 -30.32
CA GLN A 203 -4.48 -5.04 -31.77
C GLN A 203 -3.04 -5.47 -32.11
N ALA A 204 -2.04 -5.04 -31.33
CA ALA A 204 -0.66 -5.43 -31.55
C ALA A 204 -0.45 -6.94 -31.39
N TYR A 205 -1.11 -7.60 -30.43
CA TYR A 205 -1.08 -9.07 -30.30
C TYR A 205 -1.70 -9.73 -31.52
N THR A 206 -2.86 -9.27 -31.98
CA THR A 206 -3.52 -9.83 -33.17
C THR A 206 -2.63 -9.71 -34.41
N ILE A 207 -1.97 -8.55 -34.59
CA ILE A 207 -1.07 -8.33 -35.72
C ILE A 207 0.19 -9.23 -35.59
N ALA A 208 0.73 -9.37 -34.38
CA ALA A 208 1.88 -10.23 -34.15
C ALA A 208 1.57 -11.70 -34.48
N ASP A 209 0.40 -12.22 -34.04
CA ASP A 209 -0.05 -13.57 -34.36
C ASP A 209 -0.22 -13.76 -35.88
N GLN A 210 -0.82 -12.82 -36.59
CA GLN A 210 -0.95 -12.87 -38.05
C GLN A 210 0.41 -12.88 -38.76
N ILE A 211 1.38 -12.11 -38.27
CA ILE A 211 2.74 -12.08 -38.82
C ILE A 211 3.42 -13.44 -38.59
N ILE A 212 3.33 -14.00 -37.39
CA ILE A 212 3.92 -15.29 -37.03
C ILE A 212 3.29 -16.43 -37.86
N GLU A 213 1.97 -16.45 -38.02
CA GLU A 213 1.27 -17.43 -38.84
C GLU A 213 1.67 -17.36 -40.32
N SER A 214 1.90 -16.15 -40.86
CA SER A 214 2.23 -15.93 -42.26
C SER A 214 3.72 -15.99 -42.58
N ASP A 215 4.59 -15.71 -41.60
CA ASP A 215 6.05 -15.64 -41.75
C ASP A 215 6.75 -15.87 -40.42
N GLU A 216 6.71 -17.12 -39.95
CA GLU A 216 7.27 -17.53 -38.65
C GLU A 216 8.73 -17.11 -38.44
N ASN A 217 9.53 -17.09 -39.51
CA ASN A 217 10.95 -16.75 -39.47
C ASN A 217 11.26 -15.29 -39.83
N LEU A 218 10.22 -14.45 -40.03
CA LEU A 218 10.34 -13.06 -40.47
C LEU A 218 11.28 -12.92 -41.71
N SER A 219 11.03 -13.74 -42.72
CA SER A 219 11.86 -13.85 -43.91
C SER A 219 11.45 -12.92 -45.04
N GLN A 220 10.24 -12.40 -45.01
CA GLN A 220 9.71 -11.49 -46.03
C GLN A 220 10.34 -10.09 -45.93
N GLU A 221 10.45 -9.41 -47.05
CA GLU A 221 11.11 -8.11 -47.20
C GLU A 221 10.54 -7.05 -46.27
N ASN A 222 9.20 -7.02 -46.15
CA ASN A 222 8.46 -6.12 -45.25
C ASN A 222 8.66 -6.39 -43.75
N HIS A 223 9.16 -7.59 -43.38
CA HIS A 223 9.41 -7.96 -41.98
C HIS A 223 10.87 -7.86 -41.56
N LYS A 224 11.78 -7.51 -42.48
CA LYS A 224 13.22 -7.40 -42.18
C LYS A 224 13.54 -6.42 -41.03
N VAL A 225 12.93 -5.25 -41.04
CA VAL A 225 13.14 -4.25 -39.99
C VAL A 225 12.68 -4.75 -38.62
N LEU A 226 11.56 -5.49 -38.58
CA LEU A 226 11.04 -6.12 -37.37
C LEU A 226 12.03 -7.18 -36.84
N LYS A 227 12.51 -8.05 -37.75
CA LYS A 227 13.52 -9.08 -37.44
C LYS A 227 14.80 -8.48 -36.84
N GLU A 228 15.35 -7.44 -37.46
CA GLU A 228 16.55 -6.76 -36.97
C GLU A 228 16.34 -6.18 -35.58
N LYS A 229 15.19 -5.56 -35.31
CA LYS A 229 14.86 -5.01 -33.98
C LYS A 229 14.71 -6.09 -32.93
N ILE A 230 14.10 -7.24 -33.26
CA ILE A 230 13.95 -8.38 -32.36
C ILE A 230 15.32 -8.98 -32.04
N LEU A 231 16.15 -9.24 -33.07
CA LEU A 231 17.49 -9.80 -32.87
C LEU A 231 18.37 -8.91 -32.00
N LYS A 232 18.36 -7.61 -32.25
CA LYS A 232 19.09 -6.62 -31.44
C LYS A 232 18.62 -6.62 -29.97
N LYS A 233 17.35 -6.80 -29.71
CA LYS A 233 16.82 -6.94 -28.34
C LYS A 233 17.25 -8.26 -27.70
N LEU A 234 17.20 -9.37 -28.42
CA LEU A 234 17.62 -10.69 -27.91
C LEU A 234 19.11 -10.76 -27.59
N GLU A 235 19.97 -10.03 -28.29
CA GLU A 235 21.41 -9.91 -27.96
C GLU A 235 21.63 -9.26 -26.59
N VAL A 236 20.84 -8.26 -26.22
CA VAL A 236 20.91 -7.61 -24.91
C VAL A 236 20.53 -8.58 -23.77
N TYR A 237 19.63 -9.55 -24.02
CA TYR A 237 19.25 -10.56 -23.03
C TYR A 237 20.22 -11.73 -22.87
N LYS A 238 21.12 -11.96 -23.83
CA LYS A 238 22.15 -13.02 -23.72
C LYS A 238 23.38 -12.60 -22.90
N ILE A 239 23.46 -11.31 -22.51
CA ILE A 239 24.57 -10.71 -21.74
C ILE A 239 24.21 -10.49 -20.28
N ALA A 240 22.97 -10.73 -19.87
CA ALA A 240 22.48 -10.68 -18.49
C ALA A 240 22.22 -12.09 -17.95
#